data_d0d1f5578dcb1ddfb0214ca7654ae676
#
_entry.id   d0d1f5578dcb1ddfb0214ca7654ae676
#
_cell.length_a   1.000
_cell.length_b   1.000
_cell.length_c   1.000
_cell.angle_alpha   90.00
_cell.angle_beta   90.00
_cell.angle_gamma   90.00
#
_symmetry.space_group_name_H-M   'P 1'
#
loop_
_entity.id
_entity.type
_entity.pdbx_description
1 polymer ?
#
loop_
_entity_poly.entity_id
_entity_poly.type
_entity_poly.pdbx_seq_one_letter_code
_entity_poly.pdbx_strand_id
1 'polypeptide(L)'
;MATIKPFKAIRPNKYIVDKVAALPYDVMNSKEARRIAEGNPYSFLHIDKSEIDLDENIDLYDEKVYLKARENLDEFRKQEILVKDDKECIYIYKQIMDGRAQVGIVACISVDESLNGTIKKHEYTRPEKEIDRTKHIKYCDANTGTILVTYKHQRMIDDIINDFMDNNEPLYIS
;
A
#
# COMPACT_ATOMS: atom_id res chain seq x y z
N MET A 1 14.83 -0.99 -19.97
CA MET A 1 13.40 -0.87 -19.66
C MET A 1 13.17 -1.71 -18.42
N ALA A 2 12.48 -1.21 -17.41
CA ALA A 2 12.25 -1.98 -16.19
C ALA A 2 11.25 -3.12 -16.43
N THR A 3 11.49 -4.26 -15.78
CA THR A 3 10.62 -5.42 -15.85
C THR A 3 9.53 -5.32 -14.79
N ILE A 4 8.27 -5.45 -15.20
CA ILE A 4 7.12 -5.52 -14.31
C ILE A 4 6.45 -6.89 -14.41
N LYS A 5 5.83 -7.34 -13.30
CA LYS A 5 5.07 -8.58 -13.24
C LYS A 5 3.73 -8.38 -12.55
N PRO A 6 2.69 -9.11 -12.98
CA PRO A 6 1.43 -9.16 -12.26
C PRO A 6 1.59 -9.85 -10.90
N PHE A 7 0.62 -9.64 -10.01
CA PHE A 7 0.57 -10.28 -8.70
C PHE A 7 -0.86 -10.42 -8.21
N LYS A 8 -1.06 -11.24 -7.18
CA LYS A 8 -2.35 -11.38 -6.51
C LYS A 8 -2.43 -10.39 -5.37
N ALA A 9 -3.13 -9.28 -5.56
CA ALA A 9 -3.28 -8.28 -4.51
C ALA A 9 -4.15 -8.80 -3.36
N ILE A 10 -3.85 -8.31 -2.15
CA ILE A 10 -4.74 -8.31 -1.01
C ILE A 10 -5.30 -6.90 -0.93
N ARG A 11 -6.60 -6.74 -1.11
CA ARG A 11 -7.23 -5.43 -1.24
C ARG A 11 -8.55 -5.36 -0.49
N PRO A 12 -9.05 -4.15 -0.20
CA PRO A 12 -10.32 -3.97 0.48
C PRO A 12 -11.47 -4.68 -0.23
N ASN A 13 -12.39 -5.21 0.56
CA ASN A 13 -13.70 -5.61 0.05
C ASN A 13 -14.42 -4.37 -0.51
N LYS A 14 -14.97 -4.49 -1.72
CA LYS A 14 -15.57 -3.37 -2.45
C LYS A 14 -16.70 -2.62 -1.72
N TYR A 15 -17.36 -3.28 -0.78
CA TYR A 15 -18.48 -2.69 -0.02
C TYR A 15 -18.05 -1.83 1.17
N ILE A 16 -16.78 -1.88 1.55
CA ILE A 16 -16.26 -1.18 2.72
C ILE A 16 -14.95 -0.44 2.42
N VAL A 17 -14.59 -0.27 1.15
CA VAL A 17 -13.33 0.36 0.73
C VAL A 17 -13.13 1.73 1.39
N ASP A 18 -14.16 2.56 1.46
CA ASP A 18 -14.08 3.90 2.08
C ASP A 18 -13.72 3.86 3.58
N LYS A 19 -14.06 2.75 4.26
CA LYS A 19 -13.71 2.56 5.66
C LYS A 19 -12.29 2.03 5.84
N VAL A 20 -11.79 1.29 4.84
CA VAL A 20 -10.43 0.71 4.89
C VAL A 20 -9.38 1.71 4.43
N ALA A 21 -9.72 2.53 3.41
CA ALA A 21 -8.79 3.51 2.85
C ALA A 21 -8.25 4.45 3.94
N ALA A 22 -6.93 4.63 3.95
CA ALA A 22 -6.23 5.47 4.91
C ALA A 22 -5.12 6.26 4.21
N LEU A 23 -4.75 7.39 4.80
CA LEU A 23 -3.57 8.13 4.37
C LEU A 23 -2.29 7.31 4.63
N PRO A 24 -1.21 7.55 3.88
CA PRO A 24 0.07 6.89 4.10
C PRO A 24 0.56 7.07 5.55
N TYR A 25 1.18 6.04 6.10
CA TYR A 25 1.61 6.00 7.52
C TYR A 25 2.63 7.08 7.90
N ASP A 26 3.37 7.59 6.94
CA ASP A 26 4.48 8.53 7.11
C ASP A 26 4.07 10.01 7.09
N VAL A 27 2.81 10.30 6.73
CA VAL A 27 2.28 11.68 6.71
C VAL A 27 1.62 12.09 8.03
N MET A 28 1.61 11.22 9.05
CA MET A 28 1.00 11.49 10.34
C MET A 28 1.76 10.84 11.50
N ASN A 29 1.64 11.42 12.69
CA ASN A 29 2.13 10.81 13.93
C ASN A 29 1.09 9.84 14.53
N SER A 30 1.48 9.09 15.58
CA SER A 30 0.62 8.08 16.20
C SER A 30 -0.62 8.66 16.89
N LYS A 31 -0.56 9.87 17.44
CA LYS A 31 -1.73 10.54 18.04
C LYS A 31 -2.76 10.94 16.99
N GLU A 32 -2.28 11.45 15.87
CA GLU A 32 -3.13 11.79 14.72
C GLU A 32 -3.77 10.53 14.14
N ALA A 33 -3.00 9.45 13.99
CA ALA A 33 -3.50 8.17 13.50
C ALA A 33 -4.58 7.59 14.43
N ARG A 34 -4.40 7.63 15.77
CA ARG A 34 -5.44 7.23 16.73
C ARG A 34 -6.73 8.00 16.53
N ARG A 35 -6.64 9.34 16.41
CA ARG A 35 -7.81 10.19 16.21
C ARG A 35 -8.52 9.90 14.88
N ILE A 36 -7.76 9.66 13.81
CA ILE A 36 -8.32 9.36 12.48
C ILE A 36 -9.01 7.99 12.48
N ALA A 37 -8.42 7.00 13.15
CA ALA A 37 -8.97 5.65 13.25
C ALA A 37 -10.08 5.51 14.31
N GLU A 38 -10.29 6.53 15.16
CA GLU A 38 -11.31 6.49 16.22
C GLU A 38 -12.70 6.21 15.66
N GLY A 39 -13.34 5.16 16.19
CA GLY A 39 -14.67 4.73 15.73
C GLY A 39 -14.68 4.00 14.38
N ASN A 40 -13.54 3.80 13.75
CA ASN A 40 -13.41 3.04 12.51
C ASN A 40 -12.51 1.81 12.67
N PRO A 41 -13.02 0.66 13.12
CA PRO A 41 -12.22 -0.54 13.32
C PRO A 41 -11.72 -1.19 12.01
N TYR A 42 -12.12 -0.68 10.85
CA TYR A 42 -11.73 -1.17 9.53
C TYR A 42 -10.57 -0.37 8.92
N SER A 43 -10.16 0.74 9.53
CA SER A 43 -9.09 1.58 8.99
C SER A 43 -7.79 0.79 8.80
N PHE A 44 -7.16 0.95 7.64
CA PHE A 44 -5.87 0.32 7.36
C PHE A 44 -4.74 0.82 8.28
N LEU A 45 -4.95 1.94 8.98
CA LEU A 45 -4.04 2.44 10.02
C LEU A 45 -3.81 1.43 11.15
N HIS A 46 -4.78 0.57 11.46
CA HIS A 46 -4.60 -0.52 12.43
C HIS A 46 -3.53 -1.54 12.01
N ILE A 47 -3.19 -1.60 10.72
CA ILE A 47 -2.13 -2.45 10.19
C ILE A 47 -0.83 -1.65 10.03
N ASP A 48 -0.86 -0.51 9.34
CA ASP A 48 0.35 0.25 9.01
C ASP A 48 0.93 1.05 10.20
N LYS A 49 0.09 1.38 11.17
CA LYS A 49 0.41 2.09 12.41
C LYS A 49 -0.18 1.38 13.62
N SER A 50 0.07 0.08 13.71
CA SER A 50 -0.53 -0.81 14.71
C SER A 50 -0.26 -0.43 16.18
N GLU A 51 0.71 0.46 16.44
CA GLU A 51 0.93 1.07 17.72
C GLU A 51 -0.29 1.84 18.25
N ILE A 52 -1.24 2.21 17.36
CA ILE A 52 -2.48 2.88 17.78
C ILE A 52 -3.40 1.99 18.62
N ASP A 53 -3.23 0.68 18.54
CA ASP A 53 -3.99 -0.32 19.30
C ASP A 53 -3.28 -0.78 20.58
N LEU A 54 -2.13 -0.17 20.90
CA LEU A 54 -1.30 -0.49 22.05
C LEU A 54 -1.20 0.70 23.02
N ASP A 55 -0.43 0.56 24.10
CA ASP A 55 -0.18 1.65 25.06
C ASP A 55 0.42 2.87 24.35
N GLU A 56 -0.02 4.08 24.73
CA GLU A 56 0.41 5.33 24.09
C GLU A 56 1.91 5.62 24.24
N ASN A 57 2.55 5.04 25.24
CA ASN A 57 3.98 5.22 25.54
C ASN A 57 4.84 4.08 24.98
N ILE A 58 4.27 3.17 24.20
CA ILE A 58 5.03 2.07 23.61
C ILE A 58 6.13 2.61 22.67
N ASP A 59 7.31 1.99 22.71
CA ASP A 59 8.32 2.27 21.68
C ASP A 59 7.80 1.79 20.32
N LEU A 60 7.82 2.69 19.34
CA LEU A 60 7.34 2.41 17.96
C LEU A 60 8.10 1.27 17.28
N TYR A 61 9.29 0.92 17.79
CA TYR A 61 10.12 -0.17 17.29
C TYR A 61 10.08 -1.42 18.15
N ASP A 62 9.22 -1.45 19.19
CA ASP A 62 8.98 -2.64 20.02
C ASP A 62 8.40 -3.76 19.13
N GLU A 63 8.80 -4.99 19.42
CA GLU A 63 8.33 -6.17 18.69
C GLU A 63 6.80 -6.33 18.74
N LYS A 64 6.18 -5.92 19.84
CA LYS A 64 4.72 -5.95 20.01
C LYS A 64 3.97 -5.16 18.94
N VAL A 65 4.56 -4.08 18.41
CA VAL A 65 3.96 -3.29 17.34
C VAL A 65 3.85 -4.13 16.06
N TYR A 66 4.91 -4.83 15.69
CA TYR A 66 4.91 -5.71 14.52
C TYR A 66 4.00 -6.93 14.68
N LEU A 67 3.97 -7.52 15.88
CA LEU A 67 3.05 -8.62 16.20
C LEU A 67 1.59 -8.17 16.11
N LYS A 68 1.28 -6.94 16.58
CA LYS A 68 -0.06 -6.37 16.49
C LYS A 68 -0.46 -6.09 15.01
N ALA A 69 0.47 -5.59 14.20
CA ALA A 69 0.24 -5.42 12.77
C ALA A 69 -0.13 -6.75 12.09
N ARG A 70 0.58 -7.82 12.40
CA ARG A 70 0.29 -9.16 11.92
C ARG A 70 -1.08 -9.66 12.38
N GLU A 71 -1.38 -9.54 13.67
CA GLU A 71 -2.67 -9.93 14.23
C GLU A 71 -3.82 -9.21 13.52
N ASN A 72 -3.72 -7.89 13.35
CA ASN A 72 -4.73 -7.09 12.69
C ASN A 72 -4.89 -7.47 11.21
N LEU A 73 -3.78 -7.71 10.49
CA LEU A 73 -3.83 -8.15 9.10
C LEU A 73 -4.53 -9.52 8.95
N ASP A 74 -4.21 -10.46 9.83
CA ASP A 74 -4.83 -11.78 9.83
C ASP A 74 -6.33 -11.70 10.16
N GLU A 75 -6.71 -10.86 11.11
CA GLU A 75 -8.13 -10.65 11.46
C GLU A 75 -8.89 -9.97 10.31
N PHE A 76 -8.29 -8.95 9.64
CA PHE A 76 -8.89 -8.31 8.48
C PHE A 76 -9.14 -9.30 7.34
N ARG A 77 -8.21 -10.22 7.14
CA ARG A 77 -8.37 -11.29 6.12
C ARG A 77 -9.43 -12.31 6.52
N LYS A 78 -9.47 -12.72 7.79
CA LYS A 78 -10.44 -13.68 8.32
C LYS A 78 -11.87 -13.14 8.27
N GLN A 79 -12.05 -11.84 8.51
CA GLN A 79 -13.33 -11.13 8.41
C GLN A 79 -13.70 -10.70 7.00
N GLU A 80 -12.88 -11.03 5.99
CA GLU A 80 -13.06 -10.61 4.60
C GLU A 80 -13.13 -9.08 4.41
N ILE A 81 -12.56 -8.31 5.35
CA ILE A 81 -12.33 -6.87 5.21
C ILE A 81 -11.30 -6.65 4.08
N LEU A 82 -10.27 -7.49 4.09
CA LEU A 82 -9.29 -7.60 3.01
C LEU A 82 -9.45 -8.95 2.32
N VAL A 83 -9.57 -8.92 1.00
CA VAL A 83 -9.72 -10.12 0.16
C VAL A 83 -8.54 -10.26 -0.78
N LYS A 84 -8.08 -11.52 -0.98
CA LYS A 84 -7.00 -11.83 -1.91
C LYS A 84 -7.57 -12.16 -3.28
N ASP A 85 -7.02 -11.57 -4.32
CA ASP A 85 -7.43 -11.89 -5.68
C ASP A 85 -7.04 -13.32 -6.09
N ASP A 86 -7.91 -13.97 -6.84
CA ASP A 86 -7.69 -15.34 -7.34
C ASP A 86 -6.67 -15.39 -8.46
N LYS A 87 -6.55 -14.33 -9.24
CA LYS A 87 -5.68 -14.23 -10.41
C LYS A 87 -4.60 -13.17 -10.20
N GLU A 88 -3.45 -13.39 -10.82
CA GLU A 88 -2.41 -12.37 -10.91
C GLU A 88 -2.84 -11.29 -11.90
N CYS A 89 -2.80 -10.04 -11.46
CA CYS A 89 -3.19 -8.87 -12.25
C CYS A 89 -2.15 -7.75 -12.15
N ILE A 90 -2.18 -6.86 -13.10
CA ILE A 90 -1.63 -5.50 -13.01
C ILE A 90 -2.85 -4.60 -12.79
N TYR A 91 -2.75 -3.63 -11.87
CA TYR A 91 -3.87 -2.77 -11.51
C TYR A 91 -3.63 -1.36 -12.05
N ILE A 92 -4.69 -0.73 -12.54
CA ILE A 92 -4.68 0.70 -12.85
C ILE A 92 -5.18 1.44 -11.60
N TYR A 93 -4.38 2.39 -11.15
CA TYR A 93 -4.70 3.25 -10.01
C TYR A 93 -4.80 4.70 -10.47
N LYS A 94 -5.96 5.29 -10.25
CA LYS A 94 -6.22 6.69 -10.58
C LYS A 94 -6.45 7.47 -9.29
N GLN A 95 -5.68 8.52 -9.11
CA GLN A 95 -5.82 9.47 -8.00
C GLN A 95 -6.20 10.84 -8.55
N ILE A 96 -7.14 11.51 -7.89
CA ILE A 96 -7.53 12.88 -8.24
C ILE A 96 -7.29 13.77 -7.03
N MET A 97 -6.46 14.80 -7.20
CA MET A 97 -6.16 15.79 -6.17
C MET A 97 -6.25 17.19 -6.78
N ASP A 98 -7.04 18.06 -6.17
CA ASP A 98 -7.28 19.42 -6.65
C ASP A 98 -7.68 19.50 -8.13
N GLY A 99 -8.52 18.57 -8.59
CA GLY A 99 -8.99 18.46 -9.96
C GLY A 99 -7.97 17.89 -10.96
N ARG A 100 -6.75 17.57 -10.51
CA ARG A 100 -5.70 16.95 -11.32
C ARG A 100 -5.73 15.44 -11.16
N ALA A 101 -6.00 14.74 -12.24
CA ALA A 101 -5.90 13.27 -12.27
C ALA A 101 -4.46 12.81 -12.52
N GLN A 102 -4.03 11.82 -11.75
CA GLN A 102 -2.80 11.07 -11.97
C GLN A 102 -3.15 9.60 -12.08
N VAL A 103 -2.70 8.96 -13.14
CA VAL A 103 -2.94 7.55 -13.41
C VAL A 103 -1.61 6.81 -13.38
N GLY A 104 -1.58 5.68 -12.71
CA GLY A 104 -0.41 4.82 -12.62
C GLY A 104 -0.79 3.34 -12.71
N ILE A 105 0.23 2.50 -12.85
CA ILE A 105 0.10 1.05 -12.78
C ILE A 105 0.70 0.54 -11.49
N VAL A 106 -0.02 -0.38 -10.83
CA VAL A 106 0.47 -1.10 -9.66
C VAL A 106 0.85 -2.52 -10.09
N ALA A 107 2.12 -2.86 -9.92
CA ALA A 107 2.72 -4.12 -10.33
C ALA A 107 3.94 -4.44 -9.46
N CYS A 108 4.44 -5.67 -9.54
CA CYS A 108 5.77 -5.98 -9.00
C CYS A 108 6.86 -5.49 -9.94
N ILE A 109 7.95 -4.95 -9.38
CA ILE A 109 9.15 -4.57 -10.13
C ILE A 109 10.33 -5.45 -9.72
N SER A 110 11.32 -5.58 -10.60
CA SER A 110 12.51 -6.39 -10.36
C SER A 110 13.42 -5.77 -9.28
N VAL A 111 13.70 -6.52 -8.23
CA VAL A 111 14.68 -6.15 -7.19
C VAL A 111 16.09 -6.08 -7.79
N ASP A 112 16.46 -7.02 -8.67
CA ASP A 112 17.78 -7.03 -9.31
C ASP A 112 18.01 -5.77 -10.14
N GLU A 113 16.98 -5.26 -10.82
CA GLU A 113 17.07 -4.03 -11.60
C GLU A 113 17.20 -2.78 -10.71
N SER A 114 16.69 -2.83 -9.48
CA SER A 114 16.95 -1.81 -8.47
C SER A 114 18.37 -1.89 -7.92
N LEU A 115 18.90 -3.10 -7.72
CA LEU A 115 20.27 -3.30 -7.21
C LEU A 115 21.33 -2.94 -8.24
N ASN A 116 21.12 -3.24 -9.52
CA ASN A 116 22.07 -2.95 -10.60
C ASN A 116 21.96 -1.53 -11.16
N GLY A 117 21.02 -0.70 -10.64
CA GLY A 117 20.86 0.71 -11.02
C GLY A 117 20.07 0.95 -12.32
N THR A 118 19.43 -0.07 -12.91
CA THR A 118 18.48 0.07 -14.01
C THR A 118 17.28 0.90 -13.54
N ILE A 119 16.75 0.60 -12.34
CA ILE A 119 15.79 1.43 -11.61
C ILE A 119 16.61 2.34 -10.68
N LYS A 120 16.57 3.63 -10.96
CA LYS A 120 17.36 4.62 -10.21
C LYS A 120 16.66 5.00 -8.93
N LYS A 121 17.42 5.05 -7.82
CA LYS A 121 16.94 5.60 -6.55
C LYS A 121 16.85 7.12 -6.67
N HIS A 122 15.75 7.70 -6.19
CA HIS A 122 15.58 9.14 -6.09
C HIS A 122 16.37 9.70 -4.90
N GLU A 123 16.30 9.01 -3.75
CA GLU A 123 16.98 9.38 -2.51
C GLU A 123 17.42 8.14 -1.72
N TYR A 124 18.24 8.35 -0.71
CA TYR A 124 18.60 7.29 0.23
C TYR A 124 17.61 7.27 1.39
N THR A 125 17.06 6.11 1.67
CA THR A 125 16.22 5.89 2.84
C THR A 125 17.08 5.93 4.10
N ARG A 126 16.57 6.53 5.18
CA ARG A 126 17.23 6.50 6.48
C ARG A 126 17.29 5.07 7.01
N PRO A 127 18.46 4.59 7.51
CA PRO A 127 18.64 3.19 7.92
C PRO A 127 17.60 2.71 8.94
N GLU A 128 17.22 3.56 9.90
CA GLU A 128 16.22 3.20 10.90
C GLU A 128 14.84 2.94 10.29
N LYS A 129 14.46 3.67 9.24
CA LYS A 129 13.19 3.46 8.52
C LYS A 129 13.22 2.22 7.64
N GLU A 130 14.38 1.91 7.05
CA GLU A 130 14.57 0.68 6.29
C GLU A 130 14.43 -0.56 7.19
N ILE A 131 15.07 -0.53 8.37
CA ILE A 131 14.97 -1.60 9.36
C ILE A 131 13.53 -1.78 9.82
N ASP A 132 12.84 -0.69 10.14
CA ASP A 132 11.45 -0.68 10.57
C ASP A 132 10.53 -1.34 9.53
N ARG A 133 10.57 -0.86 8.28
CA ARG A 133 9.74 -1.43 7.20
C ARG A 133 10.11 -2.87 6.87
N THR A 134 11.37 -3.22 6.93
CA THR A 134 11.83 -4.62 6.75
C THR A 134 11.24 -5.54 7.84
N LYS A 135 11.24 -5.11 9.11
CA LYS A 135 10.60 -5.86 10.19
C LYS A 135 9.10 -5.98 9.96
N HIS A 136 8.42 -4.88 9.65
CA HIS A 136 6.99 -4.87 9.40
C HIS A 136 6.61 -5.87 8.29
N ILE A 137 7.30 -5.85 7.15
CA ILE A 137 7.09 -6.81 6.05
C ILE A 137 7.34 -8.25 6.51
N LYS A 138 8.40 -8.50 7.28
CA LYS A 138 8.71 -9.85 7.78
C LYS A 138 7.63 -10.39 8.72
N TYR A 139 7.12 -9.57 9.62
CA TYR A 139 6.09 -9.97 10.56
C TYR A 139 4.74 -10.17 9.86
N CYS A 140 4.34 -9.25 9.00
CA CYS A 140 3.10 -9.33 8.25
C CYS A 140 3.11 -10.38 7.13
N ASP A 141 4.30 -10.83 6.67
CA ASP A 141 4.47 -11.66 5.47
C ASP A 141 3.76 -11.03 4.24
N ALA A 142 3.78 -9.70 4.18
CA ALA A 142 3.13 -8.92 3.13
C ALA A 142 3.77 -7.52 3.01
N ASN A 143 3.74 -6.96 1.80
CA ASN A 143 3.99 -5.55 1.58
C ASN A 143 2.69 -4.78 1.82
N THR A 144 2.64 -3.98 2.87
CA THR A 144 1.46 -3.18 3.24
C THR A 144 1.47 -1.79 2.58
N GLY A 145 2.61 -1.36 2.05
CA GLY A 145 2.77 -0.10 1.35
C GLY A 145 3.43 -0.28 -0.02
N THR A 146 3.02 0.54 -0.98
CA THR A 146 3.63 0.60 -2.31
C THR A 146 4.73 1.67 -2.35
N ILE A 147 5.70 1.49 -3.25
CA ILE A 147 6.67 2.51 -3.61
C ILE A 147 6.23 3.23 -4.89
N LEU A 148 6.54 4.51 -5.00
CA LEU A 148 6.31 5.27 -6.22
C LEU A 148 7.54 5.16 -7.13
N VAL A 149 7.32 4.76 -8.37
CA VAL A 149 8.34 4.74 -9.43
C VAL A 149 7.83 5.55 -10.62
N THR A 150 8.69 6.36 -11.19
CA THR A 150 8.38 7.12 -12.41
C THR A 150 9.15 6.58 -13.61
N TYR A 151 8.59 6.73 -14.80
CA TYR A 151 9.23 6.35 -16.04
C TYR A 151 9.06 7.45 -17.10
N LYS A 152 9.91 7.44 -18.12
CA LYS A 152 9.75 8.35 -19.25
C LYS A 152 8.47 8.01 -20.00
N HIS A 153 7.67 9.03 -20.30
CA HIS A 153 6.43 8.90 -21.05
C HIS A 153 6.57 7.95 -22.25
N GLN A 154 5.61 7.05 -22.39
CA GLN A 154 5.51 6.06 -23.47
C GLN A 154 4.07 6.02 -23.97
N ARG A 155 3.83 6.58 -25.14
CA ARG A 155 2.49 6.68 -25.73
C ARG A 155 1.76 5.33 -25.79
N MET A 156 2.46 4.26 -26.11
CA MET A 156 1.86 2.92 -26.19
C MET A 156 1.30 2.47 -24.83
N ILE A 157 1.95 2.82 -23.72
CA ILE A 157 1.46 2.48 -22.36
C ILE A 157 0.20 3.30 -22.06
N ASP A 158 0.21 4.58 -22.38
CA ASP A 158 -0.94 5.45 -22.17
C ASP A 158 -2.14 5.02 -23.01
N ASP A 159 -1.92 4.66 -24.27
CA ASP A 159 -2.99 4.16 -25.17
C ASP A 159 -3.63 2.89 -24.58
N ILE A 160 -2.84 1.94 -24.06
CA ILE A 160 -3.35 0.71 -23.43
C ILE A 160 -4.15 1.03 -22.14
N ILE A 161 -3.64 1.93 -21.30
CA ILE A 161 -4.30 2.31 -20.03
C ILE A 161 -5.63 3.00 -20.34
N ASN A 162 -5.64 3.95 -21.26
CA ASN A 162 -6.83 4.71 -21.63
C ASN A 162 -7.89 3.79 -22.25
N ASP A 163 -7.50 2.95 -23.23
CA ASP A 163 -8.41 1.98 -23.84
C ASP A 163 -9.03 1.06 -22.79
N PHE A 164 -8.24 0.59 -21.83
CA PHE A 164 -8.76 -0.25 -20.76
C PHE A 164 -9.75 0.51 -19.86
N MET A 165 -9.43 1.75 -19.46
CA MET A 165 -10.32 2.57 -18.62
C MET A 165 -11.61 2.97 -19.33
N ASP A 166 -11.56 3.22 -20.63
CA ASP A 166 -12.73 3.61 -21.43
C ASP A 166 -13.71 2.43 -21.62
N ASN A 167 -13.22 1.21 -21.55
CA ASN A 167 -14.00 -0.01 -21.77
C ASN A 167 -14.33 -0.80 -20.49
N ASN A 168 -13.89 -0.34 -19.31
CA ASN A 168 -14.13 -1.04 -18.06
C ASN A 168 -14.46 -0.09 -16.92
N GLU A 169 -15.44 -0.48 -16.12
CA GLU A 169 -15.75 0.23 -14.87
C GLU A 169 -14.67 -0.04 -13.81
N PRO A 170 -14.38 0.94 -12.93
CA PRO A 170 -13.45 0.71 -11.85
C PRO A 170 -13.97 -0.33 -10.86
N LEU A 171 -13.06 -1.07 -10.23
CA LEU A 171 -13.43 -2.04 -9.18
C LEU A 171 -14.13 -1.35 -8.00
N TYR A 172 -13.68 -0.15 -7.67
CA TYR A 172 -14.26 0.75 -6.67
C TYR A 172 -13.64 2.15 -6.79
N ILE A 173 -14.31 3.11 -6.14
CA ILE A 173 -13.88 4.51 -5.98
C ILE A 173 -13.97 4.82 -4.49
N SER A 174 -12.96 5.45 -3.92
CA SER A 174 -12.92 5.93 -2.53
C SER A 174 -12.42 7.36 -2.44
#